data_636bff994044895803cb256fedd57b94
#
_entry.id   636bff994044895803cb256fedd57b94
#
_cell.length_a   1.000
_cell.length_b   1.000
_cell.length_c   1.000
_cell.angle_alpha   90.00
_cell.angle_beta   90.00
_cell.angle_gamma   90.00
#
_symmetry.space_group_name_H-M   'P 1'
#
loop_
_entity.id
_entity.type
_entity.pdbx_description
1 polymer ?
#
loop_
_entity_poly.entity_id
_entity_poly.type
_entity_poly.pdbx_seq_one_letter_code
_entity_poly.pdbx_strand_id
1 'polypeptide(L)'
;MYLLDEDYTKLATLYNSLLNLLKTEFINNYEITIANAISYIHNFYLQLQVKSSDTFIPHFYNLPSDGILSLYGFQICRYTNILLFDFLNILELNPIIQYIYIDNKNDWHQVNAINANHVVVCILKNNNKLFLDLHNDIYFNDDLTLINIPSQITVQNLPYIPILKDINDIINKYINAQKLGIKHLYN
;
A
#
# COMPACT_ATOMS: atom_id res chain seq x y z
N MET A 1 0.73 5.31 19.29
CA MET A 1 0.11 4.10 19.87
C MET A 1 0.90 2.87 19.44
N TYR A 2 1.16 1.96 20.34
CA TYR A 2 1.79 0.68 20.05
C TYR A 2 0.74 -0.43 20.02
N LEU A 3 0.88 -1.33 19.06
CA LEU A 3 0.16 -2.60 19.07
C LEU A 3 0.70 -3.50 20.20
N LEU A 4 -0.18 -4.26 20.81
CA LEU A 4 0.22 -5.40 21.64
C LEU A 4 0.96 -6.44 20.76
N ASP A 5 1.93 -7.15 21.33
CA ASP A 5 2.72 -8.14 20.59
C ASP A 5 1.85 -9.21 19.91
N GLU A 6 0.79 -9.64 20.58
CA GLU A 6 -0.17 -10.60 20.03
C GLU A 6 -0.88 -10.03 18.79
N ASP A 7 -1.35 -8.80 18.86
CA ASP A 7 -2.04 -8.14 17.74
C ASP A 7 -1.09 -7.83 16.58
N TYR A 8 0.15 -7.43 16.89
CA TYR A 8 1.19 -7.28 15.88
C TYR A 8 1.43 -8.57 15.10
N THR A 9 1.63 -9.69 15.83
CA THR A 9 1.87 -10.99 15.22
C THR A 9 0.68 -11.43 14.38
N LYS A 10 -0.52 -11.23 14.87
CA LYS A 10 -1.76 -11.57 14.15
C LYS A 10 -1.93 -10.73 12.88
N LEU A 11 -1.70 -9.43 12.96
CA LEU A 11 -1.75 -8.54 11.78
C LEU A 11 -0.71 -8.92 10.75
N ALA A 12 0.53 -9.20 11.17
CA ALA A 12 1.60 -9.64 10.26
C ALA A 12 1.22 -10.93 9.53
N THR A 13 0.66 -11.91 10.24
CA THR A 13 0.21 -13.18 9.66
C THR A 13 -0.94 -12.96 8.67
N LEU A 14 -1.95 -12.18 9.04
CA LEU A 14 -3.10 -11.88 8.18
C LEU A 14 -2.67 -11.13 6.92
N TYR A 15 -1.81 -10.13 7.07
CA TYR A 15 -1.32 -9.33 5.95
C TYR A 15 -0.51 -10.17 4.97
N ASN A 16 0.41 -10.99 5.46
CA ASN A 16 1.17 -11.90 4.62
C ASN A 16 0.29 -12.94 3.92
N SER A 17 -0.74 -13.44 4.60
CA SER A 17 -1.72 -14.35 3.99
C SER A 17 -2.48 -13.68 2.86
N LEU A 18 -2.90 -12.42 3.05
CA LEU A 18 -3.55 -11.63 2.00
C LEU A 18 -2.65 -11.45 0.78
N LEU A 19 -1.41 -11.00 1.00
CA LEU A 19 -0.45 -10.80 -0.10
C LEU A 19 -0.18 -12.11 -0.85
N ASN A 20 -0.08 -13.23 -0.15
CA ASN A 20 0.12 -14.54 -0.78
C ASN A 20 -1.10 -14.99 -1.60
N LEU A 21 -2.32 -14.72 -1.14
CA LEU A 21 -3.53 -14.98 -1.93
C LEU A 21 -3.56 -14.13 -3.20
N LEU A 22 -3.26 -12.84 -3.10
CA LEU A 22 -3.18 -11.93 -4.26
C LEU A 22 -2.09 -12.40 -5.24
N LYS A 23 -0.91 -12.77 -4.73
CA LYS A 23 0.18 -13.31 -5.55
C LYS A 23 -0.26 -14.56 -6.30
N THR A 24 -0.87 -15.52 -5.60
CA THR A 24 -1.29 -16.80 -6.19
C THR A 24 -2.31 -16.58 -7.29
N GLU A 25 -3.33 -15.77 -7.06
CA GLU A 25 -4.32 -15.44 -8.09
C GLU A 25 -3.67 -14.74 -9.29
N PHE A 26 -2.79 -13.78 -9.03
CA PHE A 26 -2.10 -13.05 -10.08
C PHE A 26 -1.23 -13.97 -10.96
N ILE A 27 -0.38 -14.80 -10.35
CA ILE A 27 0.52 -15.70 -11.08
C ILE A 27 -0.26 -16.73 -11.89
N ASN A 28 -1.37 -17.22 -11.38
CA ASN A 28 -2.18 -18.22 -12.06
C ASN A 28 -2.94 -17.68 -13.28
N ASN A 29 -3.16 -16.37 -13.36
CA ASN A 29 -4.01 -15.78 -14.40
C ASN A 29 -3.29 -14.80 -15.33
N TYR A 30 -2.13 -14.28 -14.93
CA TYR A 30 -1.45 -13.21 -15.67
C TYR A 30 0.06 -13.45 -15.75
N GLU A 31 0.67 -12.95 -16.84
CA GLU A 31 2.12 -12.89 -16.96
C GLU A 31 2.69 -11.90 -15.93
N ILE A 32 3.82 -12.25 -15.31
CA ILE A 32 4.50 -11.39 -14.34
C ILE A 32 5.23 -10.27 -15.08
N THR A 33 4.53 -9.17 -15.30
CA THR A 33 5.09 -7.91 -15.80
C THR A 33 4.76 -6.79 -14.82
N ILE A 34 5.53 -5.72 -14.86
CA ILE A 34 5.28 -4.55 -14.01
C ILE A 34 3.89 -3.97 -14.33
N ALA A 35 3.55 -3.83 -15.60
CA ALA A 35 2.26 -3.30 -16.03
C ALA A 35 1.08 -4.15 -15.54
N ASN A 36 1.15 -5.47 -15.66
CA ASN A 36 0.12 -6.37 -15.16
C ASN A 36 0.02 -6.33 -13.63
N ALA A 37 1.14 -6.30 -12.93
CA ALA A 37 1.17 -6.22 -11.47
C ALA A 37 0.53 -4.92 -10.96
N ILE A 38 0.85 -3.78 -11.57
CA ILE A 38 0.25 -2.48 -11.25
C ILE A 38 -1.27 -2.53 -11.49
N SER A 39 -1.69 -2.99 -12.66
CA SER A 39 -3.11 -3.07 -13.00
C SER A 39 -3.87 -3.97 -12.04
N TYR A 40 -3.29 -5.09 -11.66
CA TYR A 40 -3.88 -6.02 -10.70
C TYR A 40 -4.06 -5.39 -9.31
N ILE A 41 -3.00 -4.84 -8.74
CA ILE A 41 -3.08 -4.25 -7.40
C ILE A 41 -3.93 -2.96 -7.39
N HIS A 42 -3.94 -2.20 -8.47
CA HIS A 42 -4.82 -1.03 -8.60
C HIS A 42 -6.29 -1.45 -8.62
N ASN A 43 -6.63 -2.51 -9.36
CA ASN A 43 -7.99 -3.05 -9.37
C ASN A 43 -8.40 -3.56 -7.99
N PHE A 44 -7.51 -4.25 -7.28
CA PHE A 44 -7.74 -4.64 -5.89
C PHE A 44 -7.96 -3.41 -4.99
N TYR A 45 -7.09 -2.42 -5.09
CA TYR A 45 -7.16 -1.19 -4.31
C TYR A 45 -8.48 -0.44 -4.50
N LEU A 46 -8.98 -0.36 -5.72
CA LEU A 46 -10.26 0.30 -6.04
C LEU A 46 -11.48 -0.39 -5.40
N GLN A 47 -11.36 -1.65 -5.02
CA GLN A 47 -12.43 -2.39 -4.35
C GLN A 47 -12.43 -2.18 -2.84
N LEU A 48 -11.38 -1.57 -2.27
CA LEU A 48 -11.30 -1.29 -0.85
C LEU A 48 -12.28 -0.18 -0.47
N GLN A 49 -12.90 -0.35 0.71
CA GLN A 49 -13.83 0.64 1.23
C GLN A 49 -13.07 1.86 1.75
N VAL A 50 -13.27 3.01 1.12
CA VAL A 50 -12.60 4.25 1.51
C VAL A 50 -13.21 4.82 2.79
N LYS A 51 -12.38 5.17 3.75
CA LYS A 51 -12.77 5.98 4.90
C LYS A 51 -12.72 7.46 4.52
N SER A 52 -13.65 8.25 5.06
CA SER A 52 -13.72 9.68 4.79
C SER A 52 -12.41 10.40 5.23
N SER A 53 -12.03 11.44 4.51
CA SER A 53 -10.86 12.28 4.85
C SER A 53 -10.99 12.98 6.20
N ASP A 54 -12.21 13.22 6.67
CA ASP A 54 -12.49 13.77 8.00
C ASP A 54 -12.31 12.73 9.10
N THR A 55 -12.00 11.51 8.73
CA THR A 55 -11.78 10.44 9.67
C THR A 55 -10.44 10.62 10.36
N PHE A 56 -10.44 10.46 11.66
CA PHE A 56 -9.23 10.42 12.46
C PHE A 56 -8.23 9.39 11.90
N ILE A 57 -7.01 9.85 11.55
CA ILE A 57 -5.93 8.99 11.08
C ILE A 57 -5.16 8.49 12.30
N PRO A 58 -5.12 7.18 12.53
CA PRO A 58 -4.41 6.63 13.67
C PRO A 58 -2.89 6.76 13.50
N HIS A 59 -2.20 7.01 14.58
CA HIS A 59 -0.76 7.03 14.62
C HIS A 59 -0.23 5.78 15.32
N PHE A 60 0.34 4.87 14.57
CA PHE A 60 0.96 3.65 15.05
C PHE A 60 2.48 3.73 14.95
N TYR A 61 3.17 3.16 15.96
CA TYR A 61 4.62 3.11 16.00
C TYR A 61 5.21 1.77 15.53
N ASN A 62 4.43 0.71 15.57
CA ASN A 62 4.91 -0.65 15.30
C ASN A 62 3.98 -1.48 14.40
N LEU A 63 3.38 -0.88 13.36
CA LEU A 63 2.66 -1.69 12.37
C LEU A 63 3.63 -2.63 11.63
N PRO A 64 3.20 -3.86 11.32
CA PRO A 64 3.99 -4.75 10.44
C PRO A 64 4.23 -4.14 9.06
N SER A 65 3.29 -3.37 8.55
CA SER A 65 3.42 -2.58 7.32
C SER A 65 2.40 -1.44 7.33
N ASP A 66 2.79 -0.29 6.82
CA ASP A 66 1.88 0.84 6.62
C ASP A 66 0.78 0.53 5.57
N GLY A 67 1.01 -0.45 4.69
CA GLY A 67 0.01 -0.94 3.75
C GLY A 67 -1.27 -1.45 4.40
N ILE A 68 -1.21 -1.89 5.65
CA ILE A 68 -2.36 -2.31 6.44
C ILE A 68 -3.38 -1.17 6.59
N LEU A 69 -2.92 0.05 6.76
CA LEU A 69 -3.82 1.21 6.87
C LEU A 69 -4.50 1.55 5.55
N SER A 70 -3.86 1.25 4.42
CA SER A 70 -4.52 1.32 3.11
C SER A 70 -5.66 0.30 3.00
N LEU A 71 -5.44 -0.93 3.47
CA LEU A 71 -6.48 -1.97 3.51
C LEU A 71 -7.67 -1.57 4.38
N TYR A 72 -7.41 -0.88 5.47
CA TYR A 72 -8.46 -0.36 6.35
C TYR A 72 -9.28 0.77 5.70
N GLY A 73 -8.72 1.44 4.67
CA GLY A 73 -9.41 2.47 3.90
C GLY A 73 -8.83 3.88 4.04
N PHE A 74 -7.68 4.05 4.65
CA PHE A 74 -7.00 5.34 4.68
C PHE A 74 -6.19 5.55 3.39
N GLN A 75 -6.70 6.40 2.51
CA GLN A 75 -6.08 6.70 1.23
C GLN A 75 -5.08 7.85 1.36
N ILE A 76 -3.88 7.52 1.80
CA ILE A 76 -2.75 8.43 1.90
C ILE A 76 -1.59 7.85 1.07
N CYS A 77 -0.84 8.70 0.40
CA CYS A 77 0.24 8.26 -0.50
C CYS A 77 1.19 7.25 0.15
N ARG A 78 1.57 7.48 1.40
CA ARG A 78 2.43 6.57 2.15
C ARG A 78 1.82 5.18 2.31
N TYR A 79 0.56 5.09 2.73
CA TYR A 79 -0.07 3.80 2.99
C TYR A 79 -0.37 3.05 1.68
N THR A 80 -0.91 3.76 0.70
CA THR A 80 -1.26 3.17 -0.60
C THR A 80 -0.02 2.70 -1.37
N ASN A 81 1.04 3.51 -1.39
CA ASN A 81 2.25 3.16 -2.12
C ASN A 81 3.11 2.10 -1.38
N ILE A 82 3.01 2.00 -0.06
CA ILE A 82 3.59 0.86 0.66
C ILE A 82 2.84 -0.45 0.36
N LEU A 83 1.53 -0.42 0.20
CA LEU A 83 0.78 -1.60 -0.27
C LEU A 83 1.27 -2.05 -1.66
N LEU A 84 1.47 -1.11 -2.58
CA LEU A 84 2.07 -1.40 -3.88
C LEU A 84 3.47 -2.00 -3.73
N PHE A 85 4.32 -1.39 -2.90
CA PHE A 85 5.67 -1.88 -2.63
C PHE A 85 5.64 -3.33 -2.13
N ASP A 86 4.81 -3.63 -1.14
CA ASP A 86 4.73 -4.97 -0.55
C ASP A 86 4.26 -6.00 -1.58
N PHE A 87 3.30 -5.66 -2.43
CA PHE A 87 2.84 -6.54 -3.49
C PHE A 87 3.92 -6.80 -4.56
N LEU A 88 4.60 -5.76 -5.02
CA LEU A 88 5.70 -5.91 -5.98
C LEU A 88 6.87 -6.67 -5.38
N ASN A 89 7.14 -6.49 -4.10
CA ASN A 89 8.20 -7.20 -3.39
C ASN A 89 7.92 -8.71 -3.29
N ILE A 90 6.68 -9.11 -3.01
CA ILE A 90 6.32 -10.53 -2.96
C ILE A 90 6.36 -11.18 -4.34
N LEU A 91 6.23 -10.40 -5.42
CA LEU A 91 6.45 -10.85 -6.80
C LEU A 91 7.93 -10.84 -7.22
N GLU A 92 8.84 -10.51 -6.31
CA GLU A 92 10.29 -10.46 -6.55
C GLU A 92 10.70 -9.47 -7.65
N LEU A 93 9.94 -8.37 -7.79
CA LEU A 93 10.23 -7.32 -8.77
C LEU A 93 11.20 -6.24 -8.25
N ASN A 94 11.76 -6.44 -7.04
CA ASN A 94 12.77 -5.60 -6.42
C ASN A 94 12.41 -4.09 -6.36
N PRO A 95 11.24 -3.75 -5.81
CA PRO A 95 10.87 -2.35 -5.66
C PRO A 95 11.72 -1.67 -4.58
N ILE A 96 11.86 -0.35 -4.71
CA ILE A 96 12.41 0.52 -3.66
C ILE A 96 11.42 1.64 -3.35
N ILE A 97 11.47 2.16 -2.14
CA ILE A 97 10.71 3.35 -1.76
C ILE A 97 11.50 4.57 -2.18
N GLN A 98 10.83 5.48 -2.88
CA GLN A 98 11.41 6.75 -3.30
C GLN A 98 10.65 7.91 -2.67
N TYR A 99 11.39 8.78 -1.96
CA TYR A 99 10.86 10.01 -1.40
C TYR A 99 10.94 11.13 -2.44
N ILE A 100 9.84 11.87 -2.55
CA ILE A 100 9.66 12.90 -3.58
C ILE A 100 9.22 14.20 -2.90
N TYR A 101 9.76 15.30 -3.37
CA TYR A 101 9.22 16.62 -3.12
C TYR A 101 8.53 17.12 -4.40
N ILE A 102 7.25 17.36 -4.30
CA ILE A 102 6.46 17.97 -5.39
C ILE A 102 6.41 19.48 -5.12
N ASP A 103 6.95 20.26 -6.02
CA ASP A 103 7.00 21.71 -5.89
C ASP A 103 5.70 22.39 -6.36
N ASN A 104 5.68 23.73 -6.27
CA ASN A 104 4.50 24.53 -6.64
C ASN A 104 4.15 24.48 -8.14
N LYS A 105 5.04 23.95 -8.96
CA LYS A 105 4.83 23.75 -10.40
C LYS A 105 4.43 22.33 -10.74
N ASN A 106 4.25 21.48 -9.70
CA ASN A 106 4.03 20.03 -9.81
C ASN A 106 5.24 19.26 -10.37
N ASP A 107 6.43 19.82 -10.31
CA ASP A 107 7.65 19.11 -10.66
C ASP A 107 8.11 18.20 -9.51
N TRP A 108 8.60 17.03 -9.86
CA TRP A 108 9.04 16.02 -8.93
C TRP A 108 10.55 16.07 -8.72
N HIS A 109 10.96 16.14 -7.46
CA HIS A 109 12.36 16.14 -7.04
C HIS A 109 12.63 14.97 -6.12
N GLN A 110 13.63 14.17 -6.42
CA GLN A 110 14.08 13.08 -5.53
C GLN A 110 14.79 13.70 -4.33
N VAL A 111 14.34 13.36 -3.13
CA VAL A 111 14.82 13.94 -1.87
C VAL A 111 14.94 12.88 -0.78
N ASN A 112 15.47 13.24 0.38
CA ASN A 112 15.44 12.38 1.57
C ASN A 112 14.06 12.46 2.23
N ALA A 113 13.77 11.49 3.12
CA ALA A 113 12.50 11.39 3.84
C ALA A 113 12.10 12.68 4.57
N ILE A 114 13.06 13.40 5.15
CA ILE A 114 12.82 14.64 5.92
C ILE A 114 12.26 15.77 5.04
N ASN A 115 12.69 15.82 3.78
CA ASN A 115 12.32 16.89 2.84
C ASN A 115 11.16 16.49 1.92
N ALA A 116 10.67 15.27 2.05
CA ALA A 116 9.62 14.75 1.18
C ALA A 116 8.23 15.23 1.60
N ASN A 117 7.39 15.50 0.61
CA ASN A 117 5.94 15.65 0.81
C ASN A 117 5.15 14.54 0.10
N HIS A 118 5.84 13.60 -0.54
CA HIS A 118 5.23 12.50 -1.27
C HIS A 118 6.13 11.26 -1.26
N VAL A 119 5.52 10.09 -1.38
CA VAL A 119 6.21 8.80 -1.40
C VAL A 119 5.69 7.99 -2.58
N VAL A 120 6.60 7.44 -3.36
CA VAL A 120 6.26 6.56 -4.49
C VAL A 120 7.12 5.29 -4.45
N VAL A 121 6.80 4.33 -5.30
CA VAL A 121 7.61 3.14 -5.53
C VAL A 121 8.46 3.34 -6.78
N CYS A 122 9.68 2.86 -6.74
CA CYS A 122 10.60 2.90 -7.89
C CYS A 122 11.10 1.48 -8.19
N ILE A 123 11.20 1.15 -9.48
CA ILE A 123 11.84 -0.08 -9.96
C ILE A 123 12.95 0.31 -10.93
N LEU A 124 14.13 -0.30 -10.77
CA LEU A 124 15.19 -0.19 -11.73
C LEU A 124 15.00 -1.23 -12.83
N LYS A 125 14.93 -0.78 -14.07
CA LYS A 125 14.86 -1.63 -15.27
C LYS A 125 15.85 -1.12 -16.31
N ASN A 126 16.83 -1.94 -16.66
CA ASN A 126 17.88 -1.58 -17.66
C ASN A 126 18.57 -0.25 -17.34
N ASN A 127 18.94 -0.02 -16.08
CA ASN A 127 19.50 1.24 -15.54
C ASN A 127 18.57 2.46 -15.58
N ASN A 128 17.31 2.29 -15.98
CA ASN A 128 16.29 3.34 -15.92
C ASN A 128 15.39 3.12 -14.72
N LYS A 129 14.96 4.22 -14.10
CA LYS A 129 13.98 4.17 -13.02
C LYS A 129 12.56 4.21 -13.58
N LEU A 130 11.72 3.33 -13.06
CA LEU A 130 10.28 3.41 -13.26
C LEU A 130 9.68 3.97 -11.97
N PHE A 131 8.93 5.06 -12.07
CA PHE A 131 8.23 5.67 -10.95
C PHE A 131 6.77 5.23 -10.94
N LEU A 132 6.34 4.69 -9.81
CA LEU A 132 5.04 4.05 -9.67
C LEU A 132 4.30 4.69 -8.51
N ASP A 133 3.22 5.40 -8.80
CA ASP A 133 2.37 6.07 -7.82
C ASP A 133 0.94 5.52 -7.89
N LEU A 134 0.66 4.49 -7.11
CA LEU A 134 -0.66 3.88 -7.04
C LEU A 134 -1.70 4.86 -6.49
N HIS A 135 -1.29 5.72 -5.55
CA HIS A 135 -2.18 6.67 -4.91
C HIS A 135 -2.81 7.68 -5.90
N ASN A 136 -1.99 8.17 -6.84
CA ASN A 136 -2.43 9.12 -7.86
C ASN A 136 -2.68 8.47 -9.23
N ASP A 137 -2.48 7.15 -9.35
CA ASP A 137 -2.58 6.42 -10.61
C ASP A 137 -1.69 7.00 -11.72
N ILE A 138 -0.42 7.29 -11.35
CA ILE A 138 0.59 7.87 -12.23
C ILE A 138 1.79 6.94 -12.30
N TYR A 139 2.15 6.51 -13.52
CA TYR A 139 3.24 5.57 -13.76
C TYR A 139 4.06 6.04 -14.94
N PHE A 140 5.38 6.22 -14.75
CA PHE A 140 6.24 6.73 -15.81
C PHE A 140 7.69 6.31 -15.68
N ASN A 141 8.42 6.38 -16.82
CA ASN A 141 9.87 6.20 -16.88
C ASN A 141 10.63 7.47 -16.45
N ASP A 142 11.94 7.38 -16.33
CA ASP A 142 12.83 8.51 -16.04
C ASP A 142 12.66 9.69 -17.01
N ASP A 143 12.32 9.40 -18.27
CA ASP A 143 12.09 10.41 -19.32
C ASP A 143 10.65 10.95 -19.34
N LEU A 144 9.86 10.65 -18.29
CA LEU A 144 8.46 11.02 -18.14
C LEU A 144 7.51 10.42 -19.17
N THR A 145 7.93 9.36 -19.90
CA THR A 145 7.01 8.57 -20.74
C THR A 145 6.12 7.69 -19.88
N LEU A 146 4.83 7.67 -20.19
CA LEU A 146 3.86 6.85 -19.49
C LEU A 146 4.11 5.36 -19.72
N ILE A 147 3.97 4.56 -18.66
CA ILE A 147 3.95 3.11 -18.76
C ILE A 147 2.56 2.70 -19.26
N ASN A 148 2.51 1.84 -20.26
CA ASN A 148 1.25 1.27 -20.74
C ASN A 148 0.70 0.27 -19.72
N ILE A 149 -0.44 0.62 -19.12
CA ILE A 149 -1.12 -0.20 -18.12
C ILE A 149 -2.35 -0.84 -18.74
N PRO A 150 -2.49 -2.18 -18.70
CA PRO A 150 -3.69 -2.87 -19.21
C PRO A 150 -4.93 -2.44 -18.43
N SER A 151 -6.05 -2.23 -19.14
CA SER A 151 -7.30 -1.78 -18.50
C SER A 151 -8.22 -2.93 -18.06
N GLN A 152 -7.91 -4.19 -18.40
CA GLN A 152 -8.82 -5.33 -18.23
C GLN A 152 -8.23 -6.43 -17.33
N ILE A 153 -7.75 -6.07 -16.16
CA ILE A 153 -7.40 -7.06 -15.14
C ILE A 153 -8.45 -7.03 -14.05
N THR A 154 -8.97 -8.20 -13.70
CA THR A 154 -9.97 -8.37 -12.65
C THR A 154 -9.39 -9.12 -11.47
N VAL A 155 -9.83 -8.78 -10.26
CA VAL A 155 -9.45 -9.44 -9.01
C VAL A 155 -10.71 -10.06 -8.41
N GLN A 156 -10.64 -11.33 -8.05
CA GLN A 156 -11.74 -12.01 -7.37
C GLN A 156 -11.72 -11.70 -5.87
N ASN A 157 -12.87 -11.31 -5.33
CA ASN A 157 -12.99 -10.79 -3.97
C ASN A 157 -13.05 -11.88 -2.89
N LEU A 158 -13.61 -13.03 -3.21
CA LEU A 158 -14.06 -14.01 -2.22
C LEU A 158 -12.99 -14.56 -1.28
N PRO A 159 -11.75 -14.87 -1.75
CA PRO A 159 -10.75 -15.48 -0.86
C PRO A 159 -10.19 -14.56 0.21
N TYR A 160 -10.19 -13.24 0.01
CA TYR A 160 -9.54 -12.30 0.93
C TYR A 160 -10.50 -11.48 1.79
N ILE A 161 -11.83 -11.53 1.55
CA ILE A 161 -12.83 -10.81 2.35
C ILE A 161 -12.74 -11.14 3.85
N PRO A 162 -12.67 -12.41 4.28
CA PRO A 162 -12.51 -12.74 5.71
C PRO A 162 -11.24 -12.17 6.33
N ILE A 163 -10.13 -12.18 5.57
CA ILE A 163 -8.85 -11.64 6.04
C ILE A 163 -8.95 -10.12 6.23
N LEU A 164 -9.55 -9.41 5.29
CA LEU A 164 -9.79 -7.96 5.41
C LEU A 164 -10.64 -7.63 6.62
N LYS A 165 -11.69 -8.42 6.89
CA LYS A 165 -12.53 -8.25 8.07
C LYS A 165 -11.73 -8.39 9.36
N ASP A 166 -10.91 -9.42 9.47
CA ASP A 166 -10.09 -9.67 10.66
C ASP A 166 -9.05 -8.57 10.88
N ILE A 167 -8.41 -8.09 9.81
CA ILE A 167 -7.49 -6.94 9.86
C ILE A 167 -8.24 -5.69 10.37
N ASN A 168 -9.41 -5.41 9.81
CA ASN A 168 -10.20 -4.25 10.17
C ASN A 168 -10.67 -4.30 11.61
N ASP A 169 -11.05 -5.46 12.13
CA ASP A 169 -11.46 -5.64 13.52
C ASP A 169 -10.32 -5.28 14.50
N ILE A 170 -9.09 -5.71 14.20
CA ILE A 170 -7.93 -5.36 15.02
C ILE A 170 -7.64 -3.86 14.96
N ILE A 171 -7.61 -3.27 13.77
CA ILE A 171 -7.34 -1.83 13.61
C ILE A 171 -8.42 -0.99 14.28
N ASN A 172 -9.70 -1.36 14.16
CA ASN A 172 -10.81 -0.69 14.83
C ASN A 172 -10.64 -0.63 16.35
N LYS A 173 -10.17 -1.70 16.96
CA LYS A 173 -9.89 -1.75 18.39
C LYS A 173 -8.97 -0.61 18.84
N TYR A 174 -7.89 -0.37 18.07
CA TYR A 174 -6.90 0.66 18.39
C TYR A 174 -7.39 2.07 18.04
N ILE A 175 -8.11 2.24 16.94
CA ILE A 175 -8.70 3.53 16.55
C ILE A 175 -9.71 3.97 17.61
N ASN A 176 -10.57 3.08 18.06
CA ASN A 176 -11.56 3.39 19.10
C ASN A 176 -10.88 3.77 20.41
N ALA A 177 -9.82 3.06 20.79
CA ALA A 177 -9.04 3.39 21.98
C ALA A 177 -8.40 4.78 21.89
N GLN A 178 -7.82 5.14 20.74
CA GLN A 178 -7.25 6.48 20.52
C GLN A 178 -8.30 7.58 20.58
N LYS A 179 -9.46 7.38 19.97
CA LYS A 179 -10.58 8.35 20.00
C LYS A 179 -11.07 8.62 21.42
N LEU A 180 -10.98 7.62 22.30
CA LEU A 180 -11.31 7.75 23.72
C LEU A 180 -10.16 8.35 24.55
N GLY A 181 -9.03 8.72 23.94
CA GLY A 181 -7.87 9.25 24.64
C GLY A 181 -7.02 8.19 25.35
N ILE A 182 -7.23 6.92 25.08
CA ILE A 182 -6.46 5.81 25.64
C ILE A 182 -5.19 5.65 24.82
N LYS A 183 -4.03 6.01 25.38
CA LYS A 183 -2.74 5.96 24.68
C LYS A 183 -2.19 4.53 24.54
N HIS A 184 -2.52 3.69 25.50
CA HIS A 184 -2.14 2.29 25.54
C HIS A 184 -3.38 1.47 25.88
N LEU A 185 -3.61 0.37 25.17
CA LEU A 185 -4.74 -0.51 25.48
C LEU A 185 -4.52 -1.26 26.79
N TYR A 186 -3.26 -1.50 27.14
CA TYR A 186 -2.86 -2.14 28.39
C TYR A 186 -1.52 -1.57 28.85
N ASN A 187 -1.39 -1.38 30.10
CA ASN A 187 -0.12 -1.05 30.75
C ASN A 187 0.73 -2.33 30.96
#